data_fba0b9203b3d3dd35d93c160cd91560b
#
_entry.id   fba0b9203b3d3dd35d93c160cd91560b
#
_cell.length_a   1.000
_cell.length_b   1.000
_cell.length_c   1.000
_cell.angle_alpha   90.00
_cell.angle_beta   90.00
_cell.angle_gamma   90.00
#
_symmetry.space_group_name_H-M   'P 1'
#
loop_
_entity.id
_entity.type
_entity.pdbx_description
1 polymer ?
#
loop_
_entity_poly.entity_id
_entity_poly.type
_entity_poly.pdbx_seq_one_letter_code
_entity_poly.pdbx_strand_id
1 'polypeptide(L)'
;MHDPGHLLFRRALRVAIVLPLAYLLTEYVLKMPYGSTYTVFGTFVLLSFADFGGPTRDRARAYIVTGLAGLVAIILGTFAALNPIAAVVCTFIVGAGLTYSGLLRGYVATATMAILLPFVIAVTAGPGLDQLPQRLAGFVVAIAVS
;
A
#
# COMPACT_ATOMS: atom_id res chain seq x y z
N MET A 1 -32.25 -7.51 9.59
CA MET A 1 -31.09 -8.37 9.91
C MET A 1 -30.03 -8.08 8.86
N HIS A 2 -28.97 -7.30 9.20
CA HIS A 2 -27.81 -7.14 8.33
C HIS A 2 -26.93 -8.36 8.54
N ASP A 3 -26.77 -9.18 7.52
CA ASP A 3 -25.90 -10.36 7.57
C ASP A 3 -24.46 -9.91 7.28
N PRO A 4 -23.61 -9.80 8.32
CA PRO A 4 -22.22 -9.35 8.15
C PRO A 4 -21.37 -10.32 7.32
N GLY A 5 -21.79 -11.58 7.18
CA GLY A 5 -21.10 -12.60 6.41
C GLY A 5 -21.08 -12.30 4.90
N HIS A 6 -22.17 -11.77 4.35
CA HIS A 6 -22.26 -11.41 2.94
C HIS A 6 -21.30 -10.26 2.53
N LEU A 7 -21.10 -9.29 3.41
CA LEU A 7 -20.21 -8.17 3.14
C LEU A 7 -18.74 -8.61 3.18
N LEU A 8 -18.38 -9.43 4.16
CA LEU A 8 -17.03 -10.00 4.28
C LEU A 8 -16.71 -10.94 3.12
N PHE A 9 -17.67 -11.78 2.71
CA PHE A 9 -17.49 -12.66 1.56
C PHE A 9 -17.29 -11.91 0.25
N ARG A 10 -18.09 -10.88 -0.03
CA ARG A 10 -17.93 -10.02 -1.22
C ARG A 10 -16.58 -9.33 -1.24
N ARG A 11 -16.10 -8.87 -0.08
CA ARG A 11 -14.79 -8.24 0.07
C ARG A 11 -13.65 -9.24 -0.20
N ALA A 12 -13.72 -10.41 0.42
CA ALA A 12 -12.74 -11.47 0.20
C ALA A 12 -12.70 -11.91 -1.28
N LEU A 13 -13.86 -12.06 -1.91
CA LEU A 13 -13.97 -12.43 -3.32
C LEU A 13 -13.35 -11.35 -4.24
N ARG A 14 -13.60 -10.07 -3.93
CA ARG A 14 -13.00 -8.95 -4.68
C ARG A 14 -11.47 -8.99 -4.59
N VAL A 15 -10.91 -9.15 -3.40
CA VAL A 15 -9.46 -9.27 -3.20
C VAL A 15 -8.91 -10.49 -3.94
N ALA A 16 -9.58 -11.64 -3.83
CA ALA A 16 -9.16 -12.90 -4.46
C ALA A 16 -9.13 -12.84 -6.00
N ILE A 17 -9.98 -12.02 -6.62
CA ILE A 17 -10.02 -11.85 -8.07
C ILE A 17 -9.07 -10.74 -8.53
N VAL A 18 -9.11 -9.59 -7.88
CA VAL A 18 -8.38 -8.40 -8.31
C VAL A 18 -6.87 -8.57 -8.14
N LEU A 19 -6.43 -9.25 -7.08
CA LEU A 19 -5.02 -9.41 -6.77
C LEU A 19 -4.26 -10.25 -7.82
N PRO A 20 -4.72 -11.45 -8.25
CA PRO A 20 -4.09 -12.18 -9.33
C PRO A 20 -4.13 -11.44 -10.68
N LEU A 21 -5.24 -10.74 -10.97
CA LEU A 21 -5.35 -9.95 -12.20
C LEU A 21 -4.36 -8.79 -12.21
N ALA A 22 -4.20 -8.08 -11.10
CA ALA A 22 -3.22 -7.01 -10.95
C ALA A 22 -1.77 -7.54 -11.11
N TYR A 23 -1.48 -8.72 -10.57
CA TYR A 23 -0.19 -9.39 -10.76
C TYR A 23 0.06 -9.72 -12.24
N LEU A 24 -0.89 -10.40 -12.90
CA LEU A 24 -0.78 -10.77 -14.30
C LEU A 24 -0.62 -9.54 -15.21
N LEU A 25 -1.37 -8.47 -14.94
CA LEU A 25 -1.26 -7.22 -15.67
C LEU A 25 0.16 -6.64 -15.57
N THR A 26 0.72 -6.59 -14.36
CA THR A 26 2.01 -5.94 -14.13
C THR A 26 3.17 -6.80 -14.63
N GLU A 27 3.12 -8.11 -14.42
CA GLU A 27 4.18 -9.03 -14.79
C GLU A 27 4.22 -9.32 -16.30
N TYR A 28 3.06 -9.63 -16.90
CA TYR A 28 2.99 -10.10 -18.28
C TYR A 28 2.67 -9.01 -19.30
N VAL A 29 1.83 -8.02 -18.94
CA VAL A 29 1.44 -6.96 -19.86
C VAL A 29 2.40 -5.78 -19.78
N LEU A 30 2.69 -5.29 -18.56
CA LEU A 30 3.58 -4.15 -18.35
C LEU A 30 5.06 -4.55 -18.30
N LYS A 31 5.37 -5.83 -18.14
CA LYS A 31 6.73 -6.40 -18.06
C LYS A 31 7.60 -5.67 -17.02
N MET A 32 7.02 -5.43 -15.83
CA MET A 32 7.65 -4.74 -14.71
C MET A 32 7.85 -5.68 -13.53
N PRO A 33 8.86 -6.58 -13.54
CA PRO A 33 9.02 -7.61 -12.51
C PRO A 33 9.24 -7.00 -11.10
N TYR A 34 9.95 -5.89 -11.01
CA TYR A 34 10.13 -5.19 -9.72
C TYR A 34 8.89 -4.38 -9.29
N GLY A 35 7.99 -4.05 -10.23
CA GLY A 35 6.73 -3.39 -9.97
C GLY A 35 5.64 -4.35 -9.48
N SER A 36 5.67 -5.62 -9.90
CA SER A 36 4.63 -6.61 -9.60
C SER A 36 4.43 -6.81 -8.09
N THR A 37 5.51 -6.87 -7.32
CA THR A 37 5.46 -6.95 -5.85
C THR A 37 4.68 -5.77 -5.25
N TYR A 38 4.99 -4.55 -5.70
CA TYR A 38 4.31 -3.34 -5.19
C TYR A 38 2.86 -3.25 -5.66
N THR A 39 2.55 -3.76 -6.86
CA THR A 39 1.17 -3.86 -7.34
C THR A 39 0.36 -4.82 -6.48
N VAL A 40 0.87 -6.02 -6.22
CA VAL A 40 0.18 -7.04 -5.42
C VAL A 40 -0.05 -6.57 -4.00
N PHE A 41 1.01 -6.16 -3.32
CA PHE A 41 0.91 -5.71 -1.92
C PHE A 41 0.13 -4.40 -1.80
N GLY A 42 0.31 -3.45 -2.72
CA GLY A 42 -0.46 -2.21 -2.77
C GLY A 42 -1.96 -2.48 -2.94
N THR A 43 -2.33 -3.31 -3.91
CA THR A 43 -3.72 -3.69 -4.14
C THR A 43 -4.30 -4.41 -2.91
N PHE A 44 -3.56 -5.37 -2.35
CA PHE A 44 -3.98 -6.08 -1.14
C PHE A 44 -4.25 -5.13 0.02
N VAL A 45 -3.33 -4.22 0.29
CA VAL A 45 -3.42 -3.28 1.40
C VAL A 45 -4.56 -2.29 1.20
N LEU A 46 -4.69 -1.72 0.00
CA LEU A 46 -5.74 -0.77 -0.31
C LEU A 46 -7.13 -1.42 -0.24
N LEU A 47 -7.29 -2.64 -0.75
CA LEU A 47 -8.57 -3.35 -0.71
C LEU A 47 -8.92 -3.91 0.67
N SER A 48 -7.91 -4.32 1.46
CA SER A 48 -8.12 -4.98 2.75
C SER A 48 -8.22 -4.00 3.91
N PHE A 49 -7.39 -2.95 3.92
CA PHE A 49 -7.26 -2.04 5.07
C PHE A 49 -7.82 -0.65 4.81
N ALA A 50 -7.91 -0.20 3.56
CA ALA A 50 -8.46 1.11 3.25
C ALA A 50 -10.00 1.08 3.15
N ASP A 51 -10.67 0.61 4.21
CA ASP A 51 -12.13 0.64 4.30
C ASP A 51 -12.59 1.97 4.87
N PHE A 52 -12.63 2.97 4.02
CA PHE A 52 -13.12 4.28 4.38
C PHE A 52 -14.66 4.30 4.25
N GLY A 53 -15.37 4.26 5.38
CA GLY A 53 -16.81 4.50 5.42
C GLY A 53 -17.14 5.93 4.97
N GLY A 54 -18.39 6.17 4.58
CA GLY A 54 -18.88 7.52 4.22
C GLY A 54 -19.23 7.68 2.73
N PRO A 55 -19.58 8.91 2.31
CA PRO A 55 -19.98 9.20 0.94
C PRO A 55 -18.83 8.95 -0.05
N THR A 56 -19.18 8.61 -1.29
CA THR A 56 -18.22 8.21 -2.35
C THR A 56 -17.10 9.21 -2.59
N ARG A 57 -17.36 10.50 -2.43
CA ARG A 57 -16.34 11.55 -2.60
C ARG A 57 -15.26 11.51 -1.53
N ASP A 58 -15.64 11.29 -0.28
CA ASP A 58 -14.69 11.24 0.84
C ASP A 58 -13.88 9.95 0.80
N ARG A 59 -14.48 8.86 0.35
CA ARG A 59 -13.76 7.60 0.08
C ARG A 59 -12.70 7.77 -1.00
N ALA A 60 -13.06 8.35 -2.15
CA ALA A 60 -12.12 8.59 -3.23
C ALA A 60 -10.93 9.49 -2.79
N ARG A 61 -11.23 10.56 -2.04
CA ARG A 61 -10.18 11.41 -1.46
C ARG A 61 -9.26 10.64 -0.52
N ALA A 62 -9.83 9.81 0.34
CA ALA A 62 -9.05 9.00 1.29
C ALA A 62 -8.15 8.01 0.56
N TYR A 63 -8.64 7.34 -0.49
CA TYR A 63 -7.83 6.46 -1.33
C TYR A 63 -6.67 7.20 -2.01
N ILE A 64 -6.93 8.37 -2.58
CA ILE A 64 -5.90 9.18 -3.24
C ILE A 64 -4.84 9.63 -2.22
N VAL A 65 -5.26 10.16 -1.07
CA VAL A 65 -4.33 10.63 -0.03
C VAL A 65 -3.50 9.47 0.52
N THR A 66 -4.12 8.33 0.80
CA THR A 66 -3.42 7.13 1.28
C THR A 66 -2.47 6.58 0.20
N GLY A 67 -2.89 6.57 -1.06
CA GLY A 67 -2.06 6.17 -2.17
C GLY A 67 -0.84 7.09 -2.36
N LEU A 68 -1.02 8.40 -2.32
CA LEU A 68 0.08 9.38 -2.39
C LEU A 68 1.05 9.21 -1.21
N ALA A 69 0.53 9.02 0.00
CA ALA A 69 1.35 8.75 1.17
C ALA A 69 2.13 7.43 1.03
N GLY A 70 1.54 6.41 0.42
CA GLY A 70 2.22 5.16 0.10
C GLY A 70 3.36 5.33 -0.91
N LEU A 71 3.17 6.16 -1.96
CA LEU A 71 4.25 6.50 -2.90
C LEU A 71 5.42 7.21 -2.20
N VAL A 72 5.13 8.17 -1.34
CA VAL A 72 6.17 8.84 -0.53
C VAL A 72 6.87 7.84 0.39
N ALA A 73 6.13 6.92 0.98
CA ALA A 73 6.67 5.87 1.83
C ALA A 73 7.63 4.94 1.06
N ILE A 74 7.32 4.57 -0.19
CA ILE A 74 8.21 3.77 -1.05
C ILE A 74 9.50 4.53 -1.34
N ILE A 75 9.42 5.81 -1.67
CA ILE A 75 10.60 6.64 -1.91
C ILE A 75 11.47 6.69 -0.65
N LEU A 76 10.90 7.05 0.49
CA LEU A 76 11.62 7.13 1.76
C LEU A 76 12.23 5.77 2.16
N GLY A 77 11.50 4.67 2.00
CA GLY A 77 11.98 3.32 2.29
C GLY A 77 13.15 2.92 1.39
N THR A 78 13.08 3.25 0.10
CA THR A 78 14.17 2.96 -0.84
C THR A 78 15.45 3.77 -0.51
N PHE A 79 15.31 5.04 -0.13
CA PHE A 79 16.46 5.84 0.31
C PHE A 79 17.01 5.37 1.67
N ALA A 80 16.14 5.01 2.62
CA ALA A 80 16.56 4.45 3.89
C ALA A 80 17.37 3.16 3.72
N ALA A 81 17.00 2.33 2.74
CA ALA A 81 17.70 1.07 2.43
C ALA A 81 19.15 1.23 1.95
N LEU A 82 19.60 2.45 1.58
CA LEU A 82 20.98 2.71 1.19
C LEU A 82 21.97 2.54 2.35
N ASN A 83 21.49 2.68 3.59
CA ASN A 83 22.33 2.51 4.79
C ASN A 83 21.55 1.68 5.83
N PRO A 84 22.11 0.56 6.32
CA PRO A 84 21.41 -0.32 7.27
C PRO A 84 21.04 0.38 8.57
N ILE A 85 21.87 1.32 9.06
CA ILE A 85 21.54 2.09 10.27
C ILE A 85 20.38 3.04 9.98
N ALA A 86 20.40 3.73 8.85
CA ALA A 86 19.30 4.59 8.42
C ALA A 86 18.00 3.79 8.23
N ALA A 87 18.07 2.58 7.67
CA ALA A 87 16.93 1.69 7.52
C ALA A 87 16.26 1.39 8.86
N VAL A 88 17.03 1.02 9.88
CA VAL A 88 16.52 0.73 11.23
C VAL A 88 15.90 1.97 11.88
N VAL A 89 16.62 3.08 11.86
CA VAL A 89 16.16 4.35 12.48
C VAL A 89 14.91 4.87 11.79
N CYS A 90 14.89 4.91 10.45
CA CYS A 90 13.71 5.35 9.69
C CYS A 90 12.51 4.42 9.91
N THR A 91 12.72 3.10 9.94
CA THR A 91 11.64 2.14 10.20
C THR A 91 11.06 2.33 11.60
N PHE A 92 11.90 2.59 12.60
CA PHE A 92 11.46 2.89 13.95
C PHE A 92 10.64 4.19 14.00
N ILE A 93 11.16 5.28 13.42
CA ILE A 93 10.49 6.58 13.43
C ILE A 93 9.16 6.53 12.68
N VAL A 94 9.16 5.97 11.47
CA VAL A 94 7.94 5.86 10.65
C VAL A 94 6.93 4.93 11.31
N GLY A 95 7.36 3.78 11.81
CA GLY A 95 6.50 2.82 12.50
C GLY A 95 5.89 3.42 13.78
N ALA A 96 6.70 4.01 14.64
CA ALA A 96 6.24 4.65 15.87
C ALA A 96 5.33 5.85 15.57
N GLY A 97 5.72 6.71 14.63
CA GLY A 97 4.94 7.91 14.24
C GLY A 97 3.58 7.56 13.66
N LEU A 98 3.52 6.59 12.75
CA LEU A 98 2.26 6.12 12.17
C LEU A 98 1.37 5.43 13.21
N THR A 99 1.94 4.59 14.07
CA THR A 99 1.18 3.92 15.14
C THR A 99 0.64 4.94 16.13
N TYR A 100 1.45 5.91 16.54
CA TYR A 100 1.02 6.97 17.44
C TYR A 100 -0.08 7.85 16.82
N SER A 101 0.05 8.22 15.55
CA SER A 101 -0.98 8.99 14.84
C SER A 101 -2.30 8.21 14.70
N GLY A 102 -2.23 6.88 14.57
CA GLY A 102 -3.41 6.00 14.57
C GLY A 102 -4.18 5.99 15.88
N LEU A 103 -3.50 6.22 17.02
CA LEU A 103 -4.16 6.34 18.33
C LEU A 103 -4.95 7.64 18.49
N LEU A 104 -4.56 8.70 17.77
CA LEU A 104 -5.20 10.02 17.90
C LEU A 104 -6.52 10.14 17.12
N ARG A 105 -6.69 9.40 16.02
CA ARG A 105 -7.92 9.42 15.19
C ARG A 105 -8.15 8.04 14.57
N GLY A 106 -9.31 7.45 14.81
CA GLY A 106 -9.68 6.14 14.26
C GLY A 106 -9.60 6.04 12.72
N TYR A 107 -9.76 7.16 12.02
CA TYR A 107 -9.63 7.26 10.57
C TYR A 107 -8.16 7.08 10.09
N VAL A 108 -7.21 7.58 10.86
CA VAL A 108 -5.77 7.46 10.57
C VAL A 108 -5.28 6.05 10.84
N ALA A 109 -5.87 5.35 11.81
CA ALA A 109 -5.52 3.95 12.11
C ALA A 109 -5.71 3.03 10.90
N THR A 110 -6.76 3.25 10.11
CA THR A 110 -7.05 2.48 8.90
C THR A 110 -6.01 2.74 7.80
N ALA A 111 -5.53 3.97 7.68
CA ALA A 111 -4.51 4.36 6.70
C ALA A 111 -3.08 3.93 7.12
N THR A 112 -2.84 3.73 8.43
CA THR A 112 -1.51 3.41 8.96
C THR A 112 -0.90 2.18 8.30
N MET A 113 -1.63 1.07 8.22
CA MET A 113 -1.15 -0.16 7.59
C MET A 113 -0.94 0.01 6.08
N ALA A 114 -1.79 0.82 5.44
CA ALA A 114 -1.69 1.10 4.00
C ALA A 114 -0.45 1.92 3.63
N ILE A 115 0.12 2.65 4.57
CA ILE A 115 1.35 3.43 4.37
C ILE A 115 2.57 2.67 4.87
N LEU A 116 2.46 1.98 6.02
CA LEU A 116 3.57 1.27 6.64
C LEU A 116 4.06 0.10 5.78
N LEU A 117 3.15 -0.65 5.19
CA LEU A 117 3.47 -1.86 4.44
C LEU A 117 4.32 -1.57 3.17
N PRO A 118 3.96 -0.61 2.29
CA PRO A 118 4.80 -0.19 1.18
C PRO A 118 6.18 0.32 1.62
N PHE A 119 6.26 1.02 2.76
CA PHE A 119 7.52 1.48 3.33
C PHE A 119 8.43 0.30 3.71
N VAL A 120 7.89 -0.65 4.49
CA VAL A 120 8.66 -1.83 4.95
C VAL A 120 9.13 -2.66 3.76
N ILE A 121 8.26 -2.89 2.76
CA ILE A 121 8.64 -3.60 1.54
C ILE A 121 9.77 -2.88 0.82
N ALA A 122 9.73 -1.55 0.72
CA ALA A 122 10.77 -0.77 0.06
C ALA A 122 12.11 -0.86 0.82
N VAL A 123 12.10 -0.84 2.15
CA VAL A 123 13.30 -1.01 2.98
C VAL A 123 13.88 -2.42 2.83
N THR A 124 13.05 -3.45 2.89
CA THR A 124 13.48 -4.85 2.83
C THR A 124 13.89 -5.31 1.43
N ALA A 125 13.33 -4.70 0.37
CA ALA A 125 13.74 -4.97 -1.01
C ALA A 125 15.16 -4.47 -1.34
N GLY A 126 15.75 -3.70 -0.44
CA GLY A 126 17.11 -3.19 -0.57
C GLY A 126 17.26 -1.97 -1.47
N PRO A 127 18.50 -1.45 -1.59
CA PRO A 127 18.80 -0.25 -2.34
C PRO A 127 18.73 -0.52 -3.85
N GLY A 128 17.60 -0.24 -4.45
CA GLY A 128 17.36 -0.37 -5.88
C GLY A 128 16.86 0.95 -6.44
N LEU A 129 17.72 1.99 -6.51
CA LEU A 129 17.36 3.29 -7.07
C LEU A 129 17.01 3.20 -8.56
N ASP A 130 17.66 2.32 -9.30
CA ASP A 130 17.36 1.97 -10.68
C ASP A 130 15.97 1.34 -10.86
N GLN A 131 15.50 0.66 -9.81
CA GLN A 131 14.18 -0.01 -9.80
C GLN A 131 13.06 0.91 -9.27
N LEU A 132 13.41 2.06 -8.70
CA LEU A 132 12.43 2.98 -8.10
C LEU A 132 11.30 3.36 -9.07
N PRO A 133 11.53 3.67 -10.34
CA PRO A 133 10.44 3.96 -11.27
C PRO A 133 9.46 2.80 -11.44
N GLN A 134 9.95 1.56 -11.49
CA GLN A 134 9.10 0.37 -11.59
C GLN A 134 8.31 0.11 -10.30
N ARG A 135 8.93 0.34 -9.14
CA ARG A 135 8.27 0.23 -7.82
C ARG A 135 7.11 1.22 -7.71
N LEU A 136 7.35 2.49 -8.09
CA LEU A 136 6.32 3.53 -8.10
C LEU A 136 5.23 3.24 -9.13
N ALA A 137 5.59 2.85 -10.34
CA ALA A 137 4.62 2.50 -11.39
C ALA A 137 3.73 1.33 -10.96
N GLY A 138 4.31 0.28 -10.35
CA GLY A 138 3.54 -0.84 -9.81
C GLY A 138 2.55 -0.41 -8.73
N PHE A 139 2.95 0.49 -7.85
CA PHE A 139 2.05 1.00 -6.81
C PHE A 139 0.96 1.93 -7.38
N VAL A 140 1.25 2.71 -8.42
CA VAL A 140 0.24 3.49 -9.15
C VAL A 140 -0.79 2.57 -9.81
N VAL A 141 -0.35 1.46 -10.41
CA VAL A 141 -1.28 0.44 -10.92
C VAL A 141 -2.16 -0.11 -9.80
N ALA A 142 -1.59 -0.38 -8.61
CA ALA A 142 -2.36 -0.81 -7.44
C ALA A 142 -3.45 0.20 -7.07
N ILE A 143 -3.14 1.49 -7.06
CA ILE A 143 -4.12 2.56 -6.78
C ILE A 143 -5.22 2.58 -7.85
N ALA A 144 -4.86 2.41 -9.12
CA ALA A 144 -5.81 2.47 -10.24
C ALA A 144 -6.77 1.27 -10.29
N VAL A 145 -6.31 0.10 -9.82
CA VAL A 145 -7.09 -1.15 -9.85
C VAL A 145 -7.94 -1.33 -8.57
N SER A 146 -7.60 -0.64 -7.46
CA SER A 146 -8.31 -0.71 -6.17
C SER A 146 -9.57 0.15 -6.15
#